data_224c2d199457c5993bf6157aa60bde8c
#
_entry.id   224c2d199457c5993bf6157aa60bde8c
#
_cell.length_a   1.000
_cell.length_b   1.000
_cell.length_c   1.000
_cell.angle_alpha   90.00
_cell.angle_beta   90.00
_cell.angle_gamma   90.00
#
_symmetry.space_group_name_H-M   'P 1'
#
loop_
_entity.id
_entity.type
_entity.pdbx_description
1 polymer ?
#
loop_
_entity_poly.entity_id
_entity_poly.type
_entity_poly.pdbx_seq_one_letter_code
_entity_poly.pdbx_strand_id
1 'polypeptide(L)'
;MKNLYKLSLKIFCLLCCVIMLSACTQKSQTLIGMANPWTDCRDNLECAGKIAGFEFPLILSNLQVRAMKDMIEVTYPLDEFRDVVVRKTTEDLYNKVDISGDYNNYPIKDTLTLDNGVNLLVRRDNNLIYVAYLGASTGYYSINCSKGMTKKELQHVYSVIAEVEAPKIPSEAFN
;
A
#
# COMPACT_ATOMS: atom_id res chain seq x y z
N MET A 1 -64.66 26.86 13.19
CA MET A 1 -63.31 27.04 12.59
C MET A 1 -62.18 26.48 13.44
N LYS A 2 -62.12 26.63 14.75
CA LYS A 2 -60.99 26.10 15.62
C LYS A 2 -60.81 24.57 15.58
N ASN A 3 -61.87 23.77 15.35
CA ASN A 3 -61.76 22.31 15.32
C ASN A 3 -61.20 21.78 13.98
N LEU A 4 -61.47 22.47 12.87
CA LEU A 4 -60.93 22.10 11.56
C LEU A 4 -59.41 22.29 11.50
N TYR A 5 -58.90 23.34 12.10
CA TYR A 5 -57.49 23.66 12.16
C TYR A 5 -56.70 22.63 13.00
N LYS A 6 -57.29 22.18 14.11
CA LYS A 6 -56.67 21.11 14.94
C LYS A 6 -56.62 19.76 14.21
N LEU A 7 -57.62 19.46 13.37
CA LEU A 7 -57.65 18.24 12.62
C LEU A 7 -56.61 18.27 11.47
N SER A 8 -56.51 19.38 10.73
CA SER A 8 -55.52 19.59 9.67
C SER A 8 -54.08 19.49 10.19
N LEU A 9 -53.79 20.06 11.35
CA LEU A 9 -52.47 20.00 11.99
C LEU A 9 -52.10 18.57 12.37
N LYS A 10 -53.02 17.78 12.89
CA LYS A 10 -52.79 16.36 13.22
C LYS A 10 -52.50 15.52 12.01
N ILE A 11 -53.23 15.72 10.91
CA ILE A 11 -53.04 15.00 9.63
C ILE A 11 -51.67 15.37 9.03
N PHE A 12 -51.29 16.65 9.10
CA PHE A 12 -49.96 17.11 8.64
C PHE A 12 -48.83 16.49 9.43
N CYS A 13 -48.91 16.45 10.78
CA CYS A 13 -47.90 15.79 11.61
C CYS A 13 -47.81 14.28 11.32
N LEU A 14 -48.91 13.61 11.11
CA LEU A 14 -48.95 12.19 10.78
C LEU A 14 -48.26 11.92 9.42
N LEU A 15 -48.51 12.78 8.43
CA LEU A 15 -47.90 12.69 7.10
C LEU A 15 -46.37 12.90 7.16
N CYS A 16 -45.94 13.87 7.92
CA CYS A 16 -44.47 14.11 8.16
C CYS A 16 -43.81 12.92 8.83
N CYS A 17 -44.43 12.28 9.82
CA CYS A 17 -43.90 11.07 10.43
C CYS A 17 -43.75 9.89 9.49
N VAL A 18 -44.74 9.70 8.57
CA VAL A 18 -44.68 8.64 7.58
C VAL A 18 -43.57 8.89 6.56
N ILE A 19 -43.32 10.15 6.16
CA ILE A 19 -42.23 10.51 5.25
C ILE A 19 -40.88 10.29 5.92
N MET A 20 -40.73 10.62 7.20
CA MET A 20 -39.50 10.40 7.94
C MET A 20 -39.18 8.91 8.13
N LEU A 21 -40.19 8.07 8.31
CA LEU A 21 -39.99 6.61 8.42
C LEU A 21 -39.62 5.95 7.08
N SER A 22 -40.04 6.50 5.95
CA SER A 22 -39.69 6.00 4.63
C SER A 22 -38.24 6.38 4.21
N ALA A 23 -37.69 7.45 4.78
CA ALA A 23 -36.30 7.87 4.50
C ALA A 23 -35.25 7.00 5.21
N CYS A 24 -35.64 6.16 6.16
CA CYS A 24 -34.72 5.30 6.92
C CYS A 24 -34.56 3.89 6.35
N THR A 25 -35.17 3.55 5.22
CA THR A 25 -34.84 2.31 4.51
C THR A 25 -33.71 2.54 3.52
N GLN A 26 -32.57 3.08 3.98
CA GLN A 26 -31.33 2.78 3.31
C GLN A 26 -31.12 1.27 3.46
N LYS A 27 -31.35 0.52 2.38
CA LYS A 27 -30.73 -0.78 2.23
C LYS A 27 -29.25 -0.56 2.56
N SER A 28 -28.82 -1.09 3.69
CA SER A 28 -27.39 -1.31 3.90
C SER A 28 -26.95 -2.15 2.71
N GLN A 29 -26.32 -1.51 1.74
CA GLN A 29 -25.50 -2.25 0.80
C GLN A 29 -24.53 -2.95 1.70
N THR A 30 -24.70 -4.24 1.91
CA THR A 30 -23.65 -5.11 2.37
C THR A 30 -22.52 -4.84 1.39
N LEU A 31 -21.56 -4.04 1.80
CA LEU A 31 -20.26 -3.99 1.17
C LEU A 31 -19.79 -5.43 1.20
N ILE A 32 -20.00 -6.15 0.11
CA ILE A 32 -19.32 -7.41 -0.12
C ILE A 32 -17.88 -6.97 -0.16
N GLY A 33 -17.17 -7.12 0.99
CA GLY A 33 -15.78 -6.77 1.11
C GLY A 33 -15.07 -7.47 -0.04
N MET A 34 -14.33 -6.74 -0.86
CA MET A 34 -13.47 -7.38 -1.84
C MET A 34 -12.60 -8.36 -1.06
N ALA A 35 -12.60 -9.61 -1.47
CA ALA A 35 -11.78 -10.63 -0.84
C ALA A 35 -10.34 -10.08 -0.78
N ASN A 36 -9.72 -10.16 0.39
CA ASN A 36 -8.33 -9.76 0.55
C ASN A 36 -7.50 -10.58 -0.44
N PRO A 37 -6.85 -9.96 -1.45
CA PRO A 37 -6.11 -10.70 -2.46
C PRO A 37 -4.82 -11.31 -1.90
N TRP A 38 -4.40 -10.91 -0.70
CA TRP A 38 -3.17 -11.37 -0.09
C TRP A 38 -3.33 -12.70 0.62
N THR A 39 -2.41 -13.62 0.35
CA THR A 39 -2.25 -14.89 1.06
C THR A 39 -1.05 -14.77 2.00
N ASP A 40 -1.26 -15.07 3.26
CA ASP A 40 -0.18 -15.11 4.26
C ASP A 40 0.67 -16.38 4.06
N CYS A 41 1.95 -16.18 3.81
CA CYS A 41 2.95 -17.22 3.65
C CYS A 41 3.85 -17.36 4.90
N ARG A 42 3.61 -16.59 5.95
CA ARG A 42 4.43 -16.50 7.18
C ARG A 42 5.86 -16.03 6.84
N ASP A 43 6.85 -16.93 6.94
CA ASP A 43 8.27 -16.71 6.60
C ASP A 43 8.71 -17.48 5.34
N ASN A 44 7.77 -18.06 4.62
CA ASN A 44 8.05 -18.97 3.51
C ASN A 44 8.03 -18.25 2.15
N LEU A 45 9.19 -17.85 1.68
CA LEU A 45 9.38 -17.19 0.38
C LEU A 45 9.09 -18.12 -0.81
N GLU A 46 9.30 -19.45 -0.68
CA GLU A 46 8.96 -20.41 -1.73
C GLU A 46 7.43 -20.48 -1.93
N CYS A 47 6.67 -20.48 -0.82
CA CYS A 47 5.21 -20.38 -0.88
C CYS A 47 4.78 -19.11 -1.62
N ALA A 48 5.36 -17.98 -1.27
CA ALA A 48 5.07 -16.69 -1.90
C ALA A 48 5.41 -16.69 -3.39
N GLY A 49 6.55 -17.26 -3.76
CA GLY A 49 6.97 -17.40 -5.16
C GLY A 49 6.01 -18.22 -6.01
N LYS A 50 5.48 -19.32 -5.47
CA LYS A 50 4.46 -20.14 -6.16
C LYS A 50 3.16 -19.38 -6.41
N ILE A 51 2.76 -18.49 -5.49
CA ILE A 51 1.55 -17.67 -5.62
C ILE A 51 1.77 -16.52 -6.61
N ALA A 52 2.90 -15.82 -6.47
CA ALA A 52 3.21 -14.64 -7.30
C ALA A 52 3.67 -15.00 -8.73
N GLY A 53 4.20 -16.20 -8.93
CA GLY A 53 4.71 -16.66 -10.22
C GLY A 53 6.18 -16.25 -10.47
N PHE A 54 6.90 -15.78 -9.46
CA PHE A 54 8.33 -15.45 -9.54
C PHE A 54 9.01 -15.57 -8.17
N GLU A 55 10.33 -15.66 -8.14
CA GLU A 55 11.10 -15.75 -6.91
C GLU A 55 11.39 -14.37 -6.31
N PHE A 56 11.45 -14.33 -4.97
CA PHE A 56 11.94 -13.20 -4.21
C PHE A 56 13.14 -13.65 -3.38
N PRO A 57 14.34 -13.60 -3.95
CA PRO A 57 15.53 -14.08 -3.29
C PRO A 57 16.01 -13.06 -2.25
N LEU A 58 15.50 -13.15 -1.03
CA LEU A 58 15.90 -12.33 0.10
C LEU A 58 16.47 -13.24 1.20
N ILE A 59 17.67 -12.92 1.68
CA ILE A 59 18.33 -13.66 2.76
C ILE A 59 18.19 -12.84 4.05
N LEU A 60 17.01 -12.88 4.65
CA LEU A 60 16.75 -12.27 5.95
C LEU A 60 16.03 -13.26 6.86
N SER A 61 16.25 -13.14 8.17
CA SER A 61 15.48 -13.84 9.20
C SER A 61 14.37 -12.95 9.76
N ASN A 62 13.40 -13.55 10.42
CA ASN A 62 12.28 -12.86 11.06
C ASN A 62 11.38 -12.09 10.08
N LEU A 63 11.11 -12.69 8.94
CA LEU A 63 10.24 -12.12 7.92
C LEU A 63 8.77 -12.43 8.19
N GLN A 64 7.90 -11.49 7.80
CA GLN A 64 6.51 -11.78 7.51
C GLN A 64 6.32 -11.67 6.00
N VAL A 65 5.87 -12.72 5.37
CA VAL A 65 5.74 -12.81 3.92
C VAL A 65 4.28 -13.01 3.56
N ARG A 66 3.79 -12.21 2.63
CA ARG A 66 2.49 -12.44 1.99
C ARG A 66 2.60 -12.23 0.49
N ALA A 67 1.76 -12.92 -0.25
CA ALA A 67 1.79 -12.86 -1.69
C ALA A 67 0.39 -12.78 -2.29
N MET A 68 0.31 -12.20 -3.45
CA MET A 68 -0.79 -12.29 -4.38
C MET A 68 -0.22 -12.53 -5.79
N LYS A 69 -1.08 -12.76 -6.76
CA LYS A 69 -0.65 -12.86 -8.16
C LYS A 69 0.18 -11.62 -8.55
N ASP A 70 1.35 -11.85 -9.13
CA ASP A 70 2.28 -10.84 -9.64
C ASP A 70 2.89 -9.91 -8.57
N MET A 71 2.74 -10.21 -7.26
CA MET A 71 3.34 -9.41 -6.20
C MET A 71 3.67 -10.24 -4.95
N ILE A 72 4.87 -10.02 -4.40
CA ILE A 72 5.29 -10.50 -3.07
C ILE A 72 5.57 -9.30 -2.19
N GLU A 73 5.12 -9.38 -0.95
CA GLU A 73 5.41 -8.43 0.11
C GLU A 73 6.17 -9.12 1.24
N VAL A 74 7.23 -8.49 1.67
CA VAL A 74 8.03 -8.90 2.82
C VAL A 74 8.08 -7.75 3.81
N THR A 75 7.72 -8.04 5.05
CA THR A 75 7.84 -7.11 6.17
C THR A 75 8.89 -7.63 7.13
N TYR A 76 9.81 -6.77 7.57
CA TYR A 76 10.81 -7.09 8.57
C TYR A 76 11.12 -5.87 9.46
N PRO A 77 11.55 -6.08 10.70
CA PRO A 77 11.87 -4.99 11.60
C PRO A 77 13.13 -4.24 11.13
N LEU A 78 13.03 -2.93 11.00
CA LEU A 78 14.18 -2.03 10.81
C LEU A 78 14.87 -1.77 12.14
N ASP A 79 14.09 -1.59 13.19
CA ASP A 79 14.47 -1.48 14.58
C ASP A 79 13.31 -1.92 15.50
N GLU A 80 13.43 -1.67 16.81
CA GLU A 80 12.42 -2.04 17.82
C GLU A 80 11.03 -1.40 17.57
N PHE A 81 10.98 -0.26 16.84
CA PHE A 81 9.76 0.55 16.69
C PHE A 81 9.30 0.72 15.26
N ARG A 82 10.08 0.27 14.28
CA ARG A 82 9.82 0.49 12.86
C ARG A 82 10.00 -0.78 12.05
N ASP A 83 9.04 -1.00 11.18
CA ASP A 83 9.10 -2.04 10.16
C ASP A 83 9.35 -1.44 8.79
N VAL A 84 10.05 -2.19 7.96
CA VAL A 84 10.18 -1.94 6.54
C VAL A 84 9.34 -2.96 5.79
N VAL A 85 8.57 -2.47 4.84
CA VAL A 85 7.82 -3.28 3.88
C VAL A 85 8.52 -3.19 2.54
N VAL A 86 8.97 -4.33 2.02
CA VAL A 86 9.53 -4.44 0.68
C VAL A 86 8.56 -5.22 -0.19
N ARG A 87 8.17 -4.63 -1.32
CA ARG A 87 7.35 -5.32 -2.33
C ARG A 87 8.17 -5.52 -3.59
N LYS A 88 8.04 -6.70 -4.17
CA LYS A 88 8.53 -7.03 -5.51
C LYS A 88 7.36 -7.35 -6.42
N THR A 89 7.45 -6.89 -7.66
CA THR A 89 6.41 -7.11 -8.67
C THR A 89 6.99 -7.25 -10.07
N THR A 90 6.17 -7.72 -11.00
CA THR A 90 6.46 -7.72 -12.42
C THR A 90 6.36 -6.31 -13.02
N GLU A 91 6.97 -6.10 -14.19
CA GLU A 91 6.89 -4.84 -14.93
C GLU A 91 5.44 -4.47 -15.30
N ASP A 92 4.66 -5.46 -15.68
CA ASP A 92 3.26 -5.27 -16.07
C ASP A 92 2.41 -4.68 -14.94
N LEU A 93 2.61 -5.10 -13.69
CA LEU A 93 1.87 -4.59 -12.55
C LEU A 93 2.42 -3.23 -12.11
N TYR A 94 3.75 -3.05 -12.14
CA TYR A 94 4.41 -1.80 -11.79
C TYR A 94 3.89 -0.61 -12.63
N ASN A 95 3.67 -0.84 -13.93
CA ASN A 95 3.17 0.19 -14.84
C ASN A 95 1.67 0.52 -14.68
N LYS A 96 0.93 -0.27 -13.90
CA LYS A 96 -0.53 -0.12 -13.76
C LYS A 96 -0.96 0.43 -12.41
N VAL A 97 -0.18 0.18 -11.35
CA VAL A 97 -0.56 0.52 -9.99
C VAL A 97 0.62 1.03 -9.17
N ASP A 98 0.35 1.84 -8.17
CA ASP A 98 1.36 2.18 -7.16
C ASP A 98 1.60 0.96 -6.26
N ILE A 99 2.75 0.34 -6.44
CA ILE A 99 3.13 -0.88 -5.73
C ILE A 99 3.54 -0.63 -4.27
N SER A 100 3.76 0.63 -3.85
CA SER A 100 4.14 0.92 -2.48
C SER A 100 3.02 0.62 -1.49
N GLY A 101 1.76 0.79 -1.91
CA GLY A 101 0.59 0.74 -1.03
C GLY A 101 0.55 1.86 -0.01
N ASP A 102 1.37 2.87 -0.20
CA ASP A 102 1.36 4.10 0.59
C ASP A 102 0.76 5.23 -0.24
N TYR A 103 -0.45 5.61 0.12
CA TYR A 103 -1.23 6.64 -0.57
C TYR A 103 -1.11 8.02 0.09
N ASN A 104 -0.20 8.18 1.04
CA ASN A 104 0.04 9.47 1.66
C ASN A 104 0.68 10.44 0.66
N ASN A 105 0.35 11.72 0.80
CA ASN A 105 0.93 12.75 -0.03
C ASN A 105 2.16 13.34 0.68
N TYR A 106 3.34 13.05 0.15
CA TYR A 106 4.60 13.60 0.64
C TYR A 106 4.99 14.84 -0.17
N PRO A 107 5.54 15.88 0.50
CA PRO A 107 5.84 17.15 -0.14
C PRO A 107 6.95 17.07 -1.18
N ILE A 108 7.86 16.10 -1.05
CA ILE A 108 9.01 15.96 -1.93
C ILE A 108 8.94 14.60 -2.64
N LYS A 109 9.00 14.65 -3.97
CA LYS A 109 9.14 13.49 -4.86
C LYS A 109 10.32 13.80 -5.77
N ASP A 110 11.43 13.10 -5.55
CA ASP A 110 12.67 13.34 -6.27
C ASP A 110 13.50 12.06 -6.45
N THR A 111 14.66 12.22 -7.05
CA THR A 111 15.65 11.15 -7.19
C THR A 111 16.72 11.30 -6.11
N LEU A 112 16.93 10.25 -5.34
CA LEU A 112 17.98 10.16 -4.33
C LEU A 112 19.12 9.28 -4.86
N THR A 113 20.33 9.83 -4.88
CA THR A 113 21.54 9.05 -5.18
C THR A 113 22.11 8.45 -3.90
N LEU A 114 22.22 7.12 -3.87
CA LEU A 114 22.91 6.38 -2.80
C LEU A 114 24.43 6.53 -2.92
N ASP A 115 25.18 6.13 -1.87
CA ASP A 115 26.64 6.31 -1.83
C ASP A 115 27.37 5.42 -2.87
N ASN A 116 26.74 4.36 -3.32
CA ASN A 116 27.23 3.50 -4.41
C ASN A 116 26.86 4.02 -5.83
N GLY A 117 26.29 5.22 -5.94
CA GLY A 117 25.92 5.86 -7.19
C GLY A 117 24.58 5.43 -7.77
N VAL A 118 23.82 4.56 -7.09
CA VAL A 118 22.50 4.12 -7.53
C VAL A 118 21.47 5.22 -7.28
N ASN A 119 20.61 5.47 -8.26
CA ASN A 119 19.52 6.43 -8.19
C ASN A 119 18.21 5.69 -7.85
N LEU A 120 17.53 6.16 -6.80
CA LEU A 120 16.21 5.69 -6.41
C LEU A 120 15.21 6.82 -6.54
N LEU A 121 14.01 6.52 -7.02
CA LEU A 121 12.89 7.45 -6.93
C LEU A 121 12.33 7.39 -5.52
N VAL A 122 12.20 8.55 -4.85
CA VAL A 122 11.76 8.60 -3.46
C VAL A 122 10.60 9.55 -3.23
N ARG A 123 9.80 9.21 -2.22
CA ARG A 123 8.82 10.12 -1.60
C ARG A 123 9.28 10.39 -0.18
N ARG A 124 9.47 11.66 0.16
CA ARG A 124 10.03 12.06 1.44
C ARG A 124 9.42 13.34 2.00
N ASP A 125 9.60 13.53 3.29
CA ASP A 125 9.37 14.79 3.98
C ASP A 125 10.66 15.15 4.73
N ASN A 126 11.19 16.34 4.46
CA ASN A 126 12.49 16.76 4.94
C ASN A 126 13.58 15.70 4.62
N ASN A 127 14.21 15.15 5.65
CA ASN A 127 15.28 14.15 5.53
C ASN A 127 14.77 12.71 5.71
N LEU A 128 13.46 12.51 5.94
CA LEU A 128 12.88 11.18 6.13
C LEU A 128 12.24 10.68 4.84
N ILE A 129 12.67 9.51 4.42
CA ILE A 129 12.21 8.81 3.22
C ILE A 129 11.15 7.81 3.65
N TYR A 130 9.96 7.92 3.11
CA TYR A 130 8.83 7.04 3.42
C TYR A 130 8.67 5.94 2.39
N VAL A 131 8.94 6.25 1.13
CA VAL A 131 8.84 5.31 0.02
C VAL A 131 10.04 5.49 -0.90
N ALA A 132 10.63 4.39 -1.34
CA ALA A 132 11.62 4.36 -2.41
C ALA A 132 11.25 3.31 -3.45
N TYR A 133 11.57 3.55 -4.72
CA TYR A 133 11.33 2.65 -5.82
C TYR A 133 12.62 2.35 -6.54
N LEU A 134 12.78 1.10 -6.94
CA LEU A 134 13.92 0.66 -7.75
C LEU A 134 13.50 -0.41 -8.76
N GLY A 135 14.19 -0.46 -9.89
CA GLY A 135 14.12 -1.57 -10.82
C GLY A 135 15.30 -2.52 -10.62
N ALA A 136 15.06 -3.79 -10.85
CA ALA A 136 16.08 -4.83 -10.86
C ALA A 136 15.94 -5.71 -12.11
N SER A 137 16.90 -6.60 -12.36
CA SER A 137 16.87 -7.48 -13.51
C SER A 137 15.64 -8.37 -13.59
N THR A 138 15.08 -8.72 -12.44
CA THR A 138 13.97 -9.68 -12.28
C THR A 138 12.65 -9.04 -11.89
N GLY A 139 12.56 -7.70 -11.83
CA GLY A 139 11.32 -6.99 -11.50
C GLY A 139 11.52 -5.62 -10.90
N TYR A 140 10.48 -5.10 -10.31
CA TYR A 140 10.46 -3.78 -9.68
C TYR A 140 10.18 -3.91 -8.19
N TYR A 141 10.78 -3.03 -7.41
CA TYR A 141 10.64 -3.01 -5.97
C TYR A 141 10.12 -1.67 -5.47
N SER A 142 9.35 -1.73 -4.39
CA SER A 142 9.14 -0.59 -3.50
C SER A 142 9.63 -0.92 -2.10
N ILE A 143 10.24 0.04 -1.45
CA ILE A 143 10.69 0.00 -0.06
C ILE A 143 9.89 1.06 0.68
N ASN A 144 9.17 0.65 1.71
CA ASN A 144 8.27 1.52 2.46
C ASN A 144 8.55 1.41 3.97
N CYS A 145 8.58 2.56 4.65
CA CYS A 145 8.60 2.63 6.10
C CYS A 145 7.64 3.76 6.55
N SER A 146 6.56 3.41 7.21
CA SER A 146 5.49 4.34 7.59
C SER A 146 5.94 5.46 8.54
N LYS A 147 7.03 5.24 9.27
CA LYS A 147 7.65 6.23 10.16
C LYS A 147 8.87 6.93 9.55
N GLY A 148 9.16 6.62 8.29
CA GLY A 148 10.28 7.17 7.54
C GLY A 148 11.63 6.52 7.88
N MET A 149 12.55 6.61 6.92
CA MET A 149 13.94 6.12 6.99
C MET A 149 14.89 7.26 6.67
N THR A 150 16.06 7.24 7.25
CA THR A 150 17.19 8.06 6.80
C THR A 150 17.80 7.48 5.51
N LYS A 151 18.58 8.27 4.79
CA LYS A 151 19.34 7.79 3.62
C LYS A 151 20.22 6.58 3.95
N LYS A 152 20.88 6.58 5.13
CA LYS A 152 21.75 5.49 5.55
C LYS A 152 20.96 4.19 5.80
N GLU A 153 19.79 4.27 6.42
CA GLU A 153 18.93 3.11 6.63
C GLU A 153 18.39 2.58 5.29
N LEU A 154 17.92 3.45 4.40
CA LEU A 154 17.51 3.06 3.06
C LEU A 154 18.64 2.37 2.29
N GLN A 155 19.87 2.87 2.40
CA GLN A 155 21.03 2.26 1.75
C GLN A 155 21.32 0.87 2.31
N HIS A 156 21.15 0.65 3.61
CA HIS A 156 21.26 -0.68 4.22
C HIS A 156 20.19 -1.62 3.68
N VAL A 157 18.93 -1.19 3.65
CA VAL A 157 17.81 -1.98 3.08
C VAL A 157 18.09 -2.32 1.61
N TYR A 158 18.53 -1.32 0.84
CA TYR A 158 18.90 -1.51 -0.58
C TYR A 158 20.02 -2.54 -0.74
N SER A 159 21.07 -2.51 0.10
CA SER A 159 22.20 -3.44 -0.02
C SER A 159 21.77 -4.89 0.13
N VAL A 160 20.83 -5.17 1.03
CA VAL A 160 20.26 -6.52 1.21
C VAL A 160 19.54 -7.00 -0.05
N ILE A 161 18.83 -6.10 -0.75
CA ILE A 161 18.17 -6.43 -2.02
C ILE A 161 19.21 -6.59 -3.14
N ALA A 162 20.19 -5.68 -3.22
CA ALA A 162 21.20 -5.61 -4.29
C ALA A 162 22.23 -6.74 -4.23
N GLU A 163 22.47 -7.35 -3.08
CA GLU A 163 23.31 -8.56 -2.98
C GLU A 163 22.80 -9.72 -3.84
N VAL A 164 21.50 -9.69 -4.15
CA VAL A 164 20.83 -10.77 -4.85
C VAL A 164 20.43 -10.38 -6.28
N GLU A 165 20.33 -9.07 -6.58
CA GLU A 165 19.81 -8.59 -7.84
C GLU A 165 20.63 -7.44 -8.46
N ALA A 166 20.91 -7.53 -9.75
CA ALA A 166 21.52 -6.42 -10.48
C ALA A 166 20.52 -5.27 -10.67
N PRO A 167 20.83 -4.03 -10.23
CA PRO A 167 19.93 -2.89 -10.33
C PRO A 167 19.69 -2.47 -11.78
N LYS A 168 18.45 -2.09 -12.09
CA LYS A 168 18.05 -1.35 -13.28
C LYS A 168 17.54 0.04 -12.85
N ILE A 169 17.78 1.05 -13.68
CA ILE A 169 17.21 2.38 -13.45
C ILE A 169 15.71 2.30 -13.81
N PRO A 170 14.78 2.58 -12.87
CA PRO A 170 13.36 2.65 -13.21
C PRO A 170 13.12 3.76 -14.25
N SER A 171 12.51 3.43 -15.37
CA SER A 171 12.02 4.44 -16.30
C SER A 171 10.81 5.13 -15.65
N GLU A 172 10.91 6.42 -15.46
CA GLU A 172 9.89 7.41 -15.07
C GLU A 172 8.50 6.88 -14.65
N ALA A 173 8.37 6.51 -13.38
CA ALA A 173 7.12 6.02 -12.79
C ALA A 173 6.27 7.14 -12.15
N PHE A 174 6.45 8.39 -12.58
CA PHE A 174 5.78 9.56 -12.00
C PHE A 174 5.19 10.49 -13.07
N ASN A 175 4.37 9.94 -13.95
CA ASN A 175 3.44 10.76 -14.72
C ASN A 175 2.07 10.79 -14.05
#